data_3a36a42981a927ba312fc7d98fed86b6
#
_entry.id   3a36a42981a927ba312fc7d98fed86b6
#
_cell.length_a   1.000
_cell.length_b   1.000
_cell.length_c   1.000
_cell.angle_alpha   90.00
_cell.angle_beta   90.00
_cell.angle_gamma   90.00
#
_symmetry.space_group_name_H-M   'P 1'
#
loop_
_entity.id
_entity.type
_entity.pdbx_description
1 polymer ?
#
loop_
_entity_poly.entity_id
_entity_poly.type
_entity_poly.pdbx_seq_one_letter_code
_entity_poly.pdbx_strand_id
1 'polypeptide(L)'
;MKKDRFYKERVKILGGPGCGKTTRLLKVLKTYLDNGLAPDQALMVGFANATVDNLRERCEKEFNYSSIQTDSIKTIHKYCLDHLDEYKILSVADKKEFKKKLKTDPENWIKINTPEYDEEDQQETFATWNGIEDGKVGLILNIVSLARHNRLKNWDKGLDELMEYYDKCYVGGFEYKIHRDEVQYVYTQYEHFKKQNSLIDFEDMLHKALHPDIIFDYYKLLIVDECQDLSKLEWKVIAKLSKNSEDLYLAGDDDQAIFGWKGSDVRIFQNWPVRKREILPYTHRLPRKIYNLAQALTGHILKRMGNNYKVKKDEEGVLKHIGQLEEVENKIKVGANMIMCARSWNKCEHFVRYLKDIGLVWQEKTTQQEGRKFTSSVSTSVKNIINNWNKLQKGEGIKGTEVMKLIKEFKEDLVVYGKKTALINTNLCPPEFLDETKLFTFSMLKEKYFVLADIKKSWFDIFIFKSQRIVTTKRPYALYEDREDYNNYLKRAYELDPTFKKTDILVSTIHGVKG
;
A
#
# COMPACT_ATOMS: atom_id res chain seq x y z
N MET A 1 4.45 -51.90 23.34
CA MET A 1 4.13 -50.46 23.45
C MET A 1 3.82 -49.95 22.04
N LYS A 2 2.55 -49.72 21.70
CA LYS A 2 2.14 -49.07 20.47
C LYS A 2 2.62 -47.63 20.56
N LYS A 3 3.52 -47.19 19.65
CA LYS A 3 3.84 -45.78 19.47
C LYS A 3 2.53 -45.07 19.14
N ASP A 4 2.01 -44.23 20.07
CA ASP A 4 0.97 -43.30 19.78
C ASP A 4 1.44 -42.44 18.60
N ARG A 5 0.83 -42.64 17.44
CA ARG A 5 0.96 -41.76 16.30
C ARG A 5 0.37 -40.44 16.76
N PHE A 6 1.20 -39.47 17.12
CA PHE A 6 0.77 -38.08 17.35
C PHE A 6 -0.03 -37.65 16.12
N TYR A 7 -1.32 -37.54 16.30
CA TYR A 7 -2.23 -37.14 15.23
C TYR A 7 -2.00 -35.65 14.97
N LYS A 8 -1.38 -35.35 13.81
CA LYS A 8 -1.16 -33.98 13.33
C LYS A 8 -2.48 -33.19 13.36
N GLU A 9 -2.50 -32.09 14.10
CA GLU A 9 -3.62 -31.16 14.09
C GLU A 9 -3.66 -30.43 12.73
N ARG A 10 -4.81 -30.45 12.08
CA ARG A 10 -5.09 -29.76 10.83
C ARG A 10 -6.40 -29.01 11.01
N VAL A 11 -6.32 -27.72 11.35
CA VAL A 11 -7.48 -26.93 11.77
C VAL A 11 -7.70 -25.76 10.83
N LYS A 12 -8.94 -25.53 10.44
CA LYS A 12 -9.36 -24.35 9.70
C LYS A 12 -10.26 -23.48 10.60
N ILE A 13 -9.85 -22.25 10.86
CA ILE A 13 -10.57 -21.27 11.67
C ILE A 13 -11.28 -20.31 10.72
N LEU A 14 -12.59 -20.30 10.78
CA LEU A 14 -13.46 -19.45 9.98
C LEU A 14 -14.11 -18.39 10.83
N GLY A 15 -14.25 -17.19 10.28
CA GLY A 15 -14.95 -16.12 11.00
C GLY A 15 -15.03 -14.84 10.17
N GLY A 16 -16.15 -14.18 10.25
CA GLY A 16 -16.39 -12.91 9.57
C GLY A 16 -15.53 -11.76 10.09
N PRO A 17 -15.78 -10.53 9.60
CA PRO A 17 -15.07 -9.34 10.05
C PRO A 17 -15.18 -9.14 11.56
N GLY A 18 -14.03 -8.98 12.24
CA GLY A 18 -14.00 -8.74 13.68
C GLY A 18 -14.39 -9.93 14.57
N CYS A 19 -14.45 -11.15 14.03
CA CYS A 19 -14.71 -12.36 14.84
C CYS A 19 -13.52 -12.82 15.68
N GLY A 20 -12.35 -12.19 15.53
CA GLY A 20 -11.18 -12.51 16.36
C GLY A 20 -10.34 -13.67 15.83
N LYS A 21 -10.28 -13.90 14.51
CA LYS A 21 -9.43 -14.93 13.88
C LYS A 21 -7.99 -14.87 14.36
N THR A 22 -7.35 -13.71 14.17
CA THR A 22 -5.96 -13.47 14.61
C THR A 22 -5.78 -13.69 16.12
N THR A 23 -6.74 -13.22 16.94
CA THR A 23 -6.72 -13.45 18.39
C THR A 23 -6.81 -14.94 18.72
N ARG A 24 -7.61 -15.70 17.95
CA ARG A 24 -7.70 -17.15 18.13
C ARG A 24 -6.40 -17.86 17.75
N LEU A 25 -5.74 -17.42 16.65
CA LEU A 25 -4.41 -17.93 16.26
C LEU A 25 -3.36 -17.65 17.34
N LEU A 26 -3.35 -16.46 17.92
CA LEU A 26 -2.43 -16.12 19.02
C LEU A 26 -2.72 -16.96 20.28
N LYS A 27 -3.97 -17.26 20.59
CA LYS A 27 -4.31 -18.21 21.67
C LYS A 27 -3.81 -19.62 21.40
N VAL A 28 -3.84 -20.06 20.12
CA VAL A 28 -3.22 -21.33 19.73
C VAL A 28 -1.74 -21.29 20.01
N LEU A 29 -1.03 -20.28 19.48
CA LEU A 29 0.39 -20.12 19.73
C LEU A 29 0.72 -20.13 21.22
N LYS A 30 -0.03 -19.36 22.03
CA LYS A 30 0.15 -19.32 23.46
C LYS A 30 0.04 -20.70 24.11
N THR A 31 -0.97 -21.49 23.71
CA THR A 31 -1.14 -22.85 24.25
C THR A 31 0.08 -23.71 23.99
N TYR A 32 0.69 -23.63 22.80
CA TYR A 32 1.91 -24.38 22.48
C TYR A 32 3.12 -23.88 23.27
N LEU A 33 3.27 -22.58 23.43
CA LEU A 33 4.36 -21.99 24.24
C LEU A 33 4.24 -22.40 25.71
N ASP A 34 3.04 -22.33 26.28
CA ASP A 34 2.76 -22.73 27.67
C ASP A 34 3.06 -24.24 27.90
N ASN A 35 2.99 -25.05 26.83
CA ASN A 35 3.37 -26.46 26.82
C ASN A 35 4.84 -26.72 26.44
N GLY A 36 5.67 -25.69 26.44
CA GLY A 36 7.11 -25.79 26.27
C GLY A 36 7.61 -25.76 24.81
N LEU A 37 6.77 -25.32 23.86
CA LEU A 37 7.25 -25.06 22.49
C LEU A 37 8.22 -23.89 22.50
N ALA A 38 9.42 -24.04 21.90
CA ALA A 38 10.31 -22.91 21.67
C ALA A 38 9.75 -22.02 20.54
N PRO A 39 9.88 -20.68 20.63
CA PRO A 39 9.31 -19.73 19.64
C PRO A 39 9.76 -19.98 18.21
N ASP A 40 10.99 -20.41 17.98
CA ASP A 40 11.56 -20.73 16.67
C ASP A 40 10.99 -22.03 16.05
N GLN A 41 10.34 -22.87 16.86
CA GLN A 41 9.65 -24.07 16.39
C GLN A 41 8.21 -23.78 15.89
N ALA A 42 7.75 -22.53 15.99
CA ALA A 42 6.48 -22.06 15.43
C ALA A 42 6.76 -21.08 14.29
N LEU A 43 6.15 -21.31 13.13
CA LEU A 43 6.16 -20.35 12.03
C LEU A 43 4.76 -19.76 11.85
N MET A 44 4.69 -18.43 11.85
CA MET A 44 3.47 -17.70 11.49
C MET A 44 3.68 -16.98 10.17
N VAL A 45 2.84 -17.26 9.19
CA VAL A 45 2.91 -16.58 7.90
C VAL A 45 1.62 -15.82 7.61
N GLY A 46 1.80 -14.60 7.08
CA GLY A 46 0.72 -13.74 6.62
C GLY A 46 0.87 -13.35 5.16
N PHE A 47 -0.23 -12.91 4.57
CA PHE A 47 -0.27 -12.46 3.18
C PHE A 47 0.41 -11.11 2.98
N ALA A 48 0.22 -10.16 3.90
CA ALA A 48 0.67 -8.77 3.77
C ALA A 48 1.56 -8.34 4.93
N ASN A 49 2.52 -7.43 4.67
CA ASN A 49 3.40 -6.88 5.70
C ASN A 49 2.61 -6.30 6.88
N ALA A 50 1.51 -5.57 6.64
CA ALA A 50 0.71 -5.02 7.72
C ALA A 50 0.08 -6.09 8.63
N THR A 51 -0.27 -7.26 8.10
CA THR A 51 -0.74 -8.39 8.91
C THR A 51 0.40 -8.93 9.76
N VAL A 52 1.58 -9.11 9.16
CA VAL A 52 2.79 -9.57 9.84
C VAL A 52 3.22 -8.58 10.94
N ASP A 53 3.24 -7.29 10.63
CA ASP A 53 3.62 -6.24 11.60
C ASP A 53 2.66 -6.20 12.79
N ASN A 54 1.36 -6.32 12.55
CA ASN A 54 0.36 -6.42 13.62
C ASN A 54 0.55 -7.69 14.48
N LEU A 55 0.87 -8.82 13.85
CA LEU A 55 1.16 -10.07 14.56
C LEU A 55 2.41 -9.94 15.43
N ARG A 56 3.50 -9.35 14.90
CA ARG A 56 4.74 -9.09 15.63
C ARG A 56 4.51 -8.20 16.85
N GLU A 57 3.87 -7.05 16.62
CA GLU A 57 3.54 -6.11 17.70
C GLU A 57 2.72 -6.77 18.82
N ARG A 58 1.77 -7.62 18.45
CA ARG A 58 0.96 -8.35 19.42
C ARG A 58 1.75 -9.43 20.14
N CYS A 59 2.64 -10.16 19.47
CA CYS A 59 3.50 -11.15 20.10
C CYS A 59 4.51 -10.49 21.06
N GLU A 60 5.06 -9.34 20.71
CA GLU A 60 5.90 -8.54 21.61
C GLU A 60 5.13 -8.13 22.88
N LYS A 61 3.91 -7.62 22.71
CA LYS A 61 3.09 -7.15 23.84
C LYS A 61 2.49 -8.27 24.69
N GLU A 62 1.98 -9.34 24.04
CA GLU A 62 1.23 -10.40 24.73
C GLU A 62 2.15 -11.52 25.26
N PHE A 63 3.32 -11.76 24.65
CA PHE A 63 4.22 -12.86 24.96
C PHE A 63 5.64 -12.42 25.30
N ASN A 64 5.91 -11.11 25.35
CA ASN A 64 7.25 -10.55 25.55
C ASN A 64 8.30 -11.07 24.56
N TYR A 65 7.90 -11.31 23.31
CA TYR A 65 8.82 -11.72 22.26
C TYR A 65 9.89 -10.65 22.04
N SER A 66 11.14 -11.08 21.94
CA SER A 66 12.22 -10.22 21.44
C SER A 66 12.13 -10.08 19.91
N SER A 67 12.85 -9.10 19.36
CA SER A 67 12.94 -8.93 17.90
C SER A 67 13.44 -10.18 17.17
N ILE A 68 14.34 -10.97 17.80
CA ILE A 68 14.83 -12.24 17.26
C ILE A 68 13.71 -13.30 17.21
N GLN A 69 12.87 -13.36 18.22
CA GLN A 69 11.75 -14.30 18.28
C GLN A 69 10.63 -13.93 17.29
N THR A 70 10.45 -12.64 17.01
CA THR A 70 9.48 -12.19 15.99
C THR A 70 9.93 -12.50 14.56
N ASP A 71 11.18 -12.93 14.34
CA ASP A 71 11.64 -13.36 13.01
C ASP A 71 10.93 -14.63 12.50
N SER A 72 10.34 -15.43 13.39
CA SER A 72 9.44 -16.53 13.02
C SER A 72 8.07 -16.08 12.49
N ILE A 73 7.79 -14.77 12.48
CA ILE A 73 6.56 -14.17 11.98
C ILE A 73 6.90 -13.36 10.72
N LYS A 74 6.54 -13.86 9.56
CA LYS A 74 6.95 -13.23 8.28
C LYS A 74 5.91 -13.41 7.17
N THR A 75 6.08 -12.67 6.08
CA THR A 75 5.29 -12.93 4.87
C THR A 75 5.81 -14.20 4.17
N ILE A 76 4.94 -14.82 3.37
CA ILE A 76 5.33 -16.00 2.55
C ILE A 76 6.54 -15.66 1.67
N HIS A 77 6.56 -14.48 1.05
CA HIS A 77 7.67 -14.03 0.21
C HIS A 77 8.98 -13.88 0.99
N LYS A 78 8.93 -13.27 2.18
CA LYS A 78 10.11 -13.15 3.04
C LYS A 78 10.63 -14.51 3.47
N TYR A 79 9.72 -15.43 3.82
CA TYR A 79 10.09 -16.81 4.15
C TYR A 79 10.81 -17.50 2.98
N CYS A 80 10.26 -17.38 1.77
CA CYS A 80 10.90 -17.95 0.58
C CYS A 80 12.27 -17.34 0.32
N LEU A 81 12.39 -16.02 0.42
CA LEU A 81 13.65 -15.31 0.20
C LEU A 81 14.74 -15.75 1.18
N ASP A 82 14.41 -16.00 2.44
CA ASP A 82 15.35 -16.44 3.47
C ASP A 82 15.97 -17.83 3.17
N HIS A 83 15.35 -18.61 2.27
CA HIS A 83 15.82 -19.93 1.84
C HIS A 83 16.49 -19.92 0.45
N LEU A 84 16.69 -18.75 -0.12
CA LEU A 84 17.36 -18.58 -1.40
C LEU A 84 18.76 -18.00 -1.18
N ASP A 85 19.68 -18.31 -2.10
CA ASP A 85 20.99 -17.67 -2.17
C ASP A 85 20.83 -16.14 -2.33
N GLU A 86 21.94 -15.41 -2.26
CA GLU A 86 21.95 -13.95 -2.44
C GLU A 86 21.43 -13.56 -3.82
N TYR A 87 20.24 -13.00 -3.86
CA TYR A 87 19.64 -12.38 -5.04
C TYR A 87 19.33 -10.91 -4.80
N LYS A 88 19.55 -10.10 -5.82
CA LYS A 88 19.08 -8.72 -5.81
C LYS A 88 17.58 -8.68 -6.15
N ILE A 89 16.79 -8.11 -5.25
CA ILE A 89 15.35 -7.95 -5.47
C ILE A 89 15.12 -6.80 -6.46
N LEU A 90 14.29 -7.04 -7.46
CA LEU A 90 13.92 -6.09 -8.48
C LEU A 90 13.19 -4.89 -7.86
N SER A 91 13.80 -3.71 -7.98
CA SER A 91 13.29 -2.46 -7.43
C SER A 91 12.39 -1.71 -8.43
N VAL A 92 11.72 -0.65 -7.96
CA VAL A 92 10.97 0.28 -8.83
C VAL A 92 11.91 0.96 -9.85
N ALA A 93 13.15 1.24 -9.48
CA ALA A 93 14.14 1.81 -10.38
C ALA A 93 14.52 0.84 -11.51
N ASP A 94 14.75 -0.43 -11.18
CA ASP A 94 15.03 -1.48 -12.17
C ASP A 94 13.87 -1.65 -13.16
N LYS A 95 12.62 -1.59 -12.68
CA LYS A 95 11.44 -1.63 -13.56
C LYS A 95 11.35 -0.44 -14.50
N LYS A 96 11.67 0.77 -14.02
CA LYS A 96 11.72 1.96 -14.88
C LYS A 96 12.83 1.86 -15.92
N GLU A 97 13.98 1.33 -15.55
CA GLU A 97 15.08 1.05 -16.46
C GLU A 97 14.68 0.05 -17.54
N PHE A 98 14.07 -1.07 -17.14
CA PHE A 98 13.52 -2.05 -18.08
C PHE A 98 12.58 -1.41 -19.11
N LYS A 99 11.59 -0.64 -18.65
CA LYS A 99 10.65 0.08 -19.52
C LYS A 99 11.36 1.04 -20.48
N LYS A 100 12.34 1.78 -19.97
CA LYS A 100 13.14 2.69 -20.81
C LYS A 100 13.89 1.92 -21.88
N LYS A 101 14.54 0.82 -21.52
CA LYS A 101 15.29 -0.05 -22.43
C LYS A 101 14.36 -0.62 -23.51
N LEU A 102 13.18 -1.11 -23.12
CA LEU A 102 12.21 -1.62 -24.06
C LEU A 102 11.70 -0.54 -25.04
N LYS A 103 11.51 0.70 -24.59
CA LYS A 103 11.11 1.83 -25.45
C LYS A 103 12.20 2.26 -26.44
N THR A 104 13.46 2.04 -26.13
CA THR A 104 14.60 2.42 -26.97
C THR A 104 15.09 1.29 -27.86
N ASP A 105 14.56 0.09 -27.72
CA ASP A 105 14.88 -1.06 -28.54
C ASP A 105 14.42 -0.82 -29.99
N PRO A 106 15.33 -0.88 -31.00
CA PRO A 106 14.96 -0.69 -32.41
C PRO A 106 14.01 -1.76 -32.94
N GLU A 107 14.08 -2.98 -32.38
CA GLU A 107 13.25 -4.14 -32.74
C GLU A 107 11.91 -4.16 -32.00
N ASN A 108 11.62 -3.14 -31.19
CA ASN A 108 10.42 -3.09 -30.39
C ASN A 108 9.18 -2.79 -31.25
N TRP A 109 8.54 -3.84 -31.73
CA TRP A 109 7.31 -3.76 -32.52
C TRP A 109 6.10 -3.19 -31.74
N ILE A 110 6.14 -3.15 -30.41
CA ILE A 110 5.12 -2.48 -29.58
C ILE A 110 5.03 -0.98 -29.92
N LYS A 111 6.13 -0.36 -30.34
CA LYS A 111 6.13 1.03 -30.83
C LYS A 111 5.32 1.21 -32.11
N ILE A 112 5.32 0.19 -32.97
CA ILE A 112 4.66 0.26 -34.27
C ILE A 112 3.15 0.17 -34.13
N ASN A 113 2.67 -0.50 -33.08
CA ASN A 113 1.26 -0.80 -32.84
C ASN A 113 0.62 0.04 -31.72
N THR A 114 1.36 0.91 -31.04
CA THR A 114 0.78 1.91 -30.14
C THR A 114 0.49 3.15 -30.98
N PRO A 115 -0.78 3.56 -31.11
CA PRO A 115 -1.08 4.90 -31.60
C PRO A 115 -0.24 5.90 -30.80
N GLU A 116 0.34 6.90 -31.46
CA GLU A 116 0.82 8.10 -30.77
C GLU A 116 -0.43 8.77 -30.20
N TYR A 117 -0.84 8.36 -29.02
CA TYR A 117 -1.81 9.10 -28.25
C TYR A 117 -1.10 10.29 -27.64
N ASP A 118 -1.63 11.46 -27.88
CA ASP A 118 -1.34 12.63 -27.07
C ASP A 118 -1.54 12.27 -25.61
N GLU A 119 -0.54 12.57 -24.78
CA GLU A 119 -0.52 12.26 -23.34
C GLU A 119 -1.73 12.91 -22.59
N GLU A 120 -2.55 13.70 -23.25
CA GLU A 120 -3.75 14.36 -22.75
C GLU A 120 -4.97 13.42 -22.62
N ASP A 121 -5.03 12.34 -23.39
CA ASP A 121 -6.15 11.39 -23.39
C ASP A 121 -5.97 10.17 -22.49
N GLN A 122 -4.95 10.16 -21.62
CA GLN A 122 -4.78 9.10 -20.63
C GLN A 122 -5.83 9.21 -19.51
N GLN A 123 -7.07 8.95 -19.88
CA GLN A 123 -8.09 8.61 -18.92
C GLN A 123 -7.61 7.39 -18.12
N GLU A 124 -7.58 7.59 -16.86
CA GLU A 124 -7.45 6.69 -15.72
C GLU A 124 -7.38 5.20 -16.07
N THR A 125 -6.18 4.76 -16.27
CA THR A 125 -5.95 3.34 -16.35
C THR A 125 -5.99 2.77 -14.94
N PHE A 126 -6.64 1.64 -14.77
CA PHE A 126 -6.62 0.82 -13.56
C PHE A 126 -5.19 0.57 -13.03
N ALA A 127 -4.20 0.85 -13.84
CA ALA A 127 -2.78 0.82 -13.60
C ALA A 127 -2.34 1.64 -12.37
N THR A 128 -2.86 2.85 -12.21
CA THR A 128 -2.54 3.70 -11.06
C THR A 128 -3.24 3.27 -9.78
N TRP A 129 -4.30 2.52 -9.91
CA TRP A 129 -5.17 2.13 -8.82
C TRP A 129 -4.57 1.08 -7.87
N ASN A 130 -3.71 0.20 -8.36
CA ASN A 130 -3.14 -0.91 -7.59
C ASN A 130 -1.60 -0.90 -7.51
N GLY A 131 -0.97 0.24 -7.77
CA GLY A 131 0.48 0.28 -7.95
C GLY A 131 0.91 -0.37 -9.26
N ILE A 132 -0.03 -0.53 -10.19
CA ILE A 132 0.20 -1.00 -11.55
C ILE A 132 0.90 0.13 -12.32
N GLU A 133 1.91 -0.22 -13.04
CA GLU A 133 2.74 0.72 -13.77
C GLU A 133 2.00 1.30 -14.99
N ASP A 134 2.13 2.61 -15.20
CA ASP A 134 1.51 3.31 -16.32
C ASP A 134 1.92 2.74 -17.69
N GLY A 135 0.96 2.70 -18.61
CA GLY A 135 1.16 2.34 -20.01
C GLY A 135 1.02 0.85 -20.32
N LYS A 136 1.02 0.55 -21.62
CA LYS A 136 0.77 -0.81 -22.17
C LYS A 136 1.73 -1.88 -21.61
N VAL A 137 3.01 -1.54 -21.43
CA VAL A 137 4.02 -2.46 -20.88
C VAL A 137 3.70 -2.81 -19.42
N GLY A 138 3.24 -1.83 -18.62
CA GLY A 138 2.84 -2.08 -17.24
C GLY A 138 1.63 -3.01 -17.15
N LEU A 139 0.65 -2.83 -18.03
CA LEU A 139 -0.51 -3.72 -18.13
C LEU A 139 -0.09 -5.15 -18.50
N ILE A 140 0.81 -5.30 -19.47
CA ILE A 140 1.35 -6.60 -19.86
C ILE A 140 2.08 -7.27 -18.69
N LEU A 141 2.92 -6.55 -17.96
CA LEU A 141 3.61 -7.10 -16.79
C LEU A 141 2.64 -7.58 -15.70
N ASN A 142 1.48 -6.94 -15.56
CA ASN A 142 0.45 -7.41 -14.64
C ASN A 142 -0.23 -8.70 -15.12
N ILE A 143 -0.50 -8.82 -16.43
CA ILE A 143 -1.01 -10.06 -17.03
C ILE A 143 0.00 -11.19 -16.81
N VAL A 144 1.29 -10.91 -17.01
CA VAL A 144 2.39 -11.86 -16.74
C VAL A 144 2.41 -12.28 -15.27
N SER A 145 2.37 -11.35 -14.35
CA SER A 145 2.33 -11.62 -12.90
C SER A 145 1.12 -12.48 -12.55
N LEU A 146 -0.06 -12.14 -13.04
CA LEU A 146 -1.29 -12.89 -12.81
C LEU A 146 -1.21 -14.30 -13.39
N ALA A 147 -0.64 -14.48 -14.58
CA ALA A 147 -0.39 -15.78 -15.21
C ALA A 147 0.52 -16.64 -14.35
N ARG A 148 1.60 -16.07 -13.82
CA ARG A 148 2.55 -16.77 -12.95
C ARG A 148 1.92 -17.17 -11.63
N HIS A 149 1.14 -16.30 -10.99
CA HIS A 149 0.37 -16.63 -9.78
C HIS A 149 -0.64 -17.76 -10.01
N ASN A 150 -1.25 -17.82 -11.18
CA ASN A 150 -2.16 -18.91 -11.58
C ASN A 150 -1.44 -20.16 -12.07
N ARG A 151 -0.11 -20.13 -12.22
CA ARG A 151 0.71 -21.23 -12.71
C ARG A 151 0.28 -21.76 -14.07
N LEU A 152 0.01 -20.87 -14.98
CA LEU A 152 -0.26 -21.27 -16.37
C LEU A 152 1.00 -21.87 -16.97
N LYS A 153 0.97 -23.16 -17.26
CA LYS A 153 2.11 -23.89 -17.83
C LYS A 153 2.25 -23.68 -19.33
N ASN A 154 1.13 -23.54 -20.01
CA ASN A 154 1.07 -23.25 -21.45
C ASN A 154 0.42 -21.90 -21.63
N TRP A 155 1.17 -20.98 -22.18
CA TRP A 155 0.68 -19.65 -22.57
C TRP A 155 -0.48 -19.74 -23.57
N ASP A 156 -0.66 -20.90 -24.23
CA ASP A 156 -1.57 -21.05 -25.34
C ASP A 156 -3.07 -20.94 -24.99
N LYS A 157 -3.58 -21.67 -24.04
CA LYS A 157 -5.02 -21.60 -23.68
C LYS A 157 -5.28 -20.75 -22.43
N GLY A 158 -4.41 -20.86 -21.48
CA GLY A 158 -4.60 -20.19 -20.19
C GLY A 158 -4.39 -18.68 -20.26
N LEU A 159 -3.57 -18.19 -21.19
CA LEU A 159 -3.34 -16.77 -21.40
C LEU A 159 -4.56 -16.09 -22.00
N ASP A 160 -5.23 -16.72 -22.98
CA ASP A 160 -6.44 -16.16 -23.58
C ASP A 160 -7.57 -16.04 -22.55
N GLU A 161 -7.79 -17.09 -21.74
CA GLU A 161 -8.75 -17.04 -20.62
C GLU A 161 -8.39 -15.96 -19.60
N LEU A 162 -7.12 -15.73 -19.36
CA LEU A 162 -6.63 -14.73 -18.43
C LEU A 162 -6.75 -13.33 -18.99
N MET A 163 -6.48 -13.14 -20.27
CA MET A 163 -6.68 -11.88 -20.96
C MET A 163 -8.16 -11.52 -21.03
N GLU A 164 -9.04 -12.48 -21.34
CA GLU A 164 -10.49 -12.28 -21.30
C GLU A 164 -11.00 -11.96 -19.88
N TYR A 165 -10.45 -12.62 -18.85
CA TYR A 165 -10.76 -12.30 -17.47
C TYR A 165 -10.24 -10.91 -17.08
N TYR A 166 -9.05 -10.56 -17.54
CA TYR A 166 -8.46 -9.26 -17.31
C TYR A 166 -9.32 -8.17 -17.98
N ASP A 167 -9.70 -8.34 -19.22
CA ASP A 167 -10.60 -7.42 -19.94
C ASP A 167 -11.96 -7.28 -19.22
N LYS A 168 -12.56 -8.37 -18.76
CA LYS A 168 -13.82 -8.34 -18.00
C LYS A 168 -13.71 -7.64 -16.64
N CYS A 169 -12.60 -7.82 -15.93
CA CYS A 169 -12.38 -7.19 -14.63
C CYS A 169 -12.08 -5.69 -14.75
N TYR A 170 -11.59 -5.28 -15.90
CA TYR A 170 -11.12 -3.92 -16.19
C TYR A 170 -12.07 -3.15 -17.11
N VAL A 171 -13.34 -3.51 -17.14
CA VAL A 171 -14.40 -2.80 -17.88
C VAL A 171 -14.43 -1.33 -17.47
N GLY A 172 -13.91 -0.48 -18.31
CA GLY A 172 -13.82 0.97 -18.10
C GLY A 172 -12.86 1.65 -19.05
N GLY A 173 -12.74 1.14 -20.29
CA GLY A 173 -12.10 1.87 -21.37
C GLY A 173 -10.57 1.75 -21.41
N PHE A 174 -10.05 0.54 -21.59
CA PHE A 174 -8.71 0.44 -22.14
C PHE A 174 -8.75 0.71 -23.64
N GLU A 175 -8.15 1.79 -24.05
CA GLU A 175 -7.87 2.07 -25.47
C GLU A 175 -6.82 1.13 -26.05
N TYR A 176 -6.12 0.35 -25.19
CA TYR A 176 -5.08 -0.58 -25.61
C TYR A 176 -5.64 -1.99 -25.79
N LYS A 177 -5.79 -2.39 -27.04
CA LYS A 177 -5.92 -3.80 -27.36
C LYS A 177 -4.57 -4.48 -27.14
N ILE A 178 -4.48 -5.36 -26.14
CA ILE A 178 -3.27 -6.16 -25.85
C ILE A 178 -3.35 -7.45 -26.64
N HIS A 179 -2.32 -7.72 -27.44
CA HIS A 179 -2.22 -8.95 -28.20
C HIS A 179 -1.32 -9.96 -27.46
N ARG A 180 -1.59 -11.24 -27.67
CA ARG A 180 -0.86 -12.36 -27.07
C ARG A 180 0.64 -12.27 -27.33
N ASP A 181 1.02 -11.98 -28.57
CA ASP A 181 2.42 -11.89 -28.97
C ASP A 181 3.15 -10.76 -28.25
N GLU A 182 2.46 -9.68 -27.93
CA GLU A 182 3.00 -8.58 -27.11
C GLU A 182 3.29 -9.03 -25.67
N VAL A 183 2.39 -9.81 -25.09
CA VAL A 183 2.59 -10.38 -23.76
C VAL A 183 3.80 -11.31 -23.75
N GLN A 184 3.92 -12.17 -24.77
CA GLN A 184 5.03 -13.10 -24.93
C GLN A 184 6.36 -12.36 -25.10
N TYR A 185 6.39 -11.33 -25.95
CA TYR A 185 7.58 -10.53 -26.19
C TYR A 185 8.05 -9.81 -24.92
N VAL A 186 7.15 -9.06 -24.28
CA VAL A 186 7.49 -8.31 -23.05
C VAL A 186 7.95 -9.27 -21.96
N TYR A 187 7.31 -10.43 -21.80
CA TYR A 187 7.73 -11.44 -20.84
C TYR A 187 9.14 -11.95 -21.12
N THR A 188 9.43 -12.28 -22.38
CA THR A 188 10.76 -12.77 -22.78
C THR A 188 11.85 -11.72 -22.49
N GLN A 189 11.60 -10.46 -22.87
CA GLN A 189 12.53 -9.37 -22.59
C GLN A 189 12.68 -9.10 -21.09
N TYR A 190 11.60 -9.23 -20.32
CA TYR A 190 11.63 -9.05 -18.87
C TYR A 190 12.45 -10.13 -18.17
N GLU A 191 12.28 -11.39 -18.55
CA GLU A 191 13.08 -12.50 -18.02
C GLU A 191 14.57 -12.34 -18.40
N HIS A 192 14.85 -11.90 -19.63
CA HIS A 192 16.21 -11.63 -20.08
C HIS A 192 16.86 -10.49 -19.28
N PHE A 193 16.13 -9.39 -19.08
CA PHE A 193 16.58 -8.26 -18.26
C PHE A 193 16.90 -8.68 -16.83
N LYS A 194 16.00 -9.44 -16.18
CA LYS A 194 16.24 -9.96 -14.84
C LYS A 194 17.49 -10.83 -14.78
N LYS A 195 17.66 -11.73 -15.74
CA LYS A 195 18.83 -12.62 -15.81
C LYS A 195 20.13 -11.85 -16.00
N GLN A 196 20.18 -10.87 -16.91
CA GLN A 196 21.36 -10.05 -17.16
C GLN A 196 21.81 -9.24 -15.94
N ASN A 197 20.89 -8.80 -15.10
CA ASN A 197 21.15 -7.97 -13.94
C ASN A 197 21.13 -8.75 -12.61
N SER A 198 21.06 -10.09 -12.65
CA SER A 198 20.95 -10.95 -11.47
C SER A 198 19.80 -10.57 -10.54
N LEU A 199 18.66 -10.19 -11.14
CA LEU A 199 17.47 -9.74 -10.43
C LEU A 199 16.44 -10.85 -10.29
N ILE A 200 15.69 -10.82 -9.19
CA ILE A 200 14.48 -11.62 -9.00
C ILE A 200 13.30 -10.72 -8.60
N ASP A 201 12.11 -11.05 -9.10
CA ASP A 201 10.85 -10.45 -8.66
C ASP A 201 10.18 -11.31 -7.56
N PHE A 202 9.04 -10.85 -7.07
CA PHE A 202 8.30 -11.54 -6.01
C PHE A 202 7.82 -12.94 -6.43
N GLU A 203 7.41 -13.10 -7.67
CA GLU A 203 6.98 -14.39 -8.20
C GLU A 203 8.16 -15.36 -8.33
N ASP A 204 9.35 -14.86 -8.70
CA ASP A 204 10.58 -15.68 -8.75
C ASP A 204 10.94 -16.24 -7.38
N MET A 205 10.77 -15.46 -6.30
CA MET A 205 11.01 -15.93 -4.94
C MET A 205 10.21 -17.20 -4.66
N LEU A 206 8.91 -17.17 -4.99
CA LEU A 206 8.02 -18.31 -4.77
C LEU A 206 8.36 -19.50 -5.68
N HIS A 207 8.62 -19.25 -6.97
CA HIS A 207 8.97 -20.29 -7.92
C HIS A 207 10.28 -20.99 -7.57
N LYS A 208 11.33 -20.23 -7.24
CA LYS A 208 12.63 -20.77 -6.85
C LYS A 208 12.53 -21.54 -5.54
N ALA A 209 11.82 -21.02 -4.54
CA ALA A 209 11.62 -21.71 -3.27
C ALA A 209 10.83 -23.03 -3.39
N LEU A 210 10.09 -23.22 -4.49
CA LEU A 210 9.42 -24.49 -4.79
C LEU A 210 10.32 -25.51 -5.47
N HIS A 211 11.56 -25.14 -5.85
CA HIS A 211 12.51 -26.12 -6.42
C HIS A 211 12.75 -27.28 -5.44
N PRO A 212 12.92 -28.51 -5.92
CA PRO A 212 13.15 -29.69 -5.05
C PRO A 212 14.38 -29.55 -4.14
N ASP A 213 15.44 -28.91 -4.60
CA ASP A 213 16.71 -28.76 -3.87
C ASP A 213 16.60 -27.74 -2.71
N ILE A 214 15.60 -26.88 -2.72
CA ILE A 214 15.36 -25.97 -1.61
C ILE A 214 14.62 -26.71 -0.50
N ILE A 215 15.28 -26.89 0.63
CA ILE A 215 14.72 -27.58 1.79
C ILE A 215 14.19 -26.54 2.76
N PHE A 216 12.91 -26.64 3.12
CA PHE A 216 12.30 -25.79 4.14
C PHE A 216 12.55 -26.35 5.55
N ASP A 217 12.66 -25.46 6.52
CA ASP A 217 12.78 -25.84 7.92
C ASP A 217 11.57 -26.63 8.41
N TYR A 218 11.82 -27.45 9.43
CA TYR A 218 10.76 -28.20 10.09
C TYR A 218 10.18 -27.42 11.27
N TYR A 219 8.87 -27.31 11.31
CA TYR A 219 8.14 -26.63 12.38
C TYR A 219 7.19 -27.57 13.11
N LYS A 220 7.09 -27.44 14.41
CA LYS A 220 6.04 -28.12 15.18
C LYS A 220 4.68 -27.48 14.98
N LEU A 221 4.67 -26.17 14.76
CA LEU A 221 3.46 -25.40 14.56
C LEU A 221 3.59 -24.46 13.35
N LEU A 222 2.70 -24.63 12.37
CA LEU A 222 2.54 -23.70 11.25
C LEU A 222 1.20 -22.99 11.36
N ILE A 223 1.22 -21.67 11.40
CA ILE A 223 0.05 -20.81 11.43
C ILE A 223 0.01 -19.96 10.17
N VAL A 224 -1.14 -19.93 9.47
CA VAL A 224 -1.36 -19.11 8.28
C VAL A 224 -2.59 -18.25 8.48
N ASP A 225 -2.45 -16.93 8.43
CA ASP A 225 -3.56 -15.98 8.53
C ASP A 225 -3.94 -15.40 7.16
N GLU A 226 -5.16 -14.91 7.02
CA GLU A 226 -5.76 -14.33 5.80
C GLU A 226 -5.68 -15.28 4.58
N CYS A 227 -5.92 -16.55 4.78
CA CYS A 227 -5.77 -17.61 3.78
C CYS A 227 -6.61 -17.41 2.51
N GLN A 228 -7.71 -16.67 2.57
CA GLN A 228 -8.57 -16.38 1.41
C GLN A 228 -7.89 -15.50 0.36
N ASP A 229 -6.81 -14.81 0.73
CA ASP A 229 -6.11 -13.88 -0.15
C ASP A 229 -4.91 -14.51 -0.89
N LEU A 230 -4.60 -15.77 -0.61
CA LEU A 230 -3.47 -16.48 -1.19
C LEU A 230 -3.73 -16.91 -2.64
N SER A 231 -2.73 -16.70 -3.51
CA SER A 231 -2.69 -17.19 -4.88
C SER A 231 -2.42 -18.69 -4.97
N LYS A 232 -2.64 -19.30 -6.13
CA LYS A 232 -2.30 -20.71 -6.36
C LYS A 232 -0.82 -20.99 -6.13
N LEU A 233 0.06 -20.04 -6.47
CA LEU A 233 1.50 -20.17 -6.29
C LEU A 233 1.86 -20.16 -4.80
N GLU A 234 1.32 -19.22 -4.02
CA GLU A 234 1.52 -19.16 -2.57
C GLU A 234 0.95 -20.40 -1.86
N TRP A 235 -0.21 -20.89 -2.29
CA TRP A 235 -0.74 -22.17 -1.78
C TRP A 235 0.19 -23.37 -2.02
N LYS A 236 0.99 -23.38 -3.09
CA LYS A 236 2.02 -24.41 -3.30
C LYS A 236 3.14 -24.30 -2.27
N VAL A 237 3.54 -23.08 -1.91
CA VAL A 237 4.50 -22.87 -0.82
C VAL A 237 3.93 -23.36 0.50
N ILE A 238 2.69 -22.99 0.82
CA ILE A 238 2.01 -23.51 2.03
C ILE A 238 1.91 -25.03 2.02
N ALA A 239 1.65 -25.64 0.87
CA ALA A 239 1.62 -27.11 0.75
C ALA A 239 3.00 -27.73 1.06
N LYS A 240 4.10 -27.12 0.59
CA LYS A 240 5.46 -27.56 0.88
C LYS A 240 5.79 -27.38 2.37
N LEU A 241 5.46 -26.23 2.96
CA LEU A 241 5.59 -25.95 4.39
C LEU A 241 4.79 -26.94 5.25
N SER A 242 3.53 -27.19 4.89
CA SER A 242 2.65 -28.08 5.65
C SER A 242 3.13 -29.54 5.68
N LYS A 243 3.93 -29.97 4.70
CA LYS A 243 4.57 -31.29 4.72
C LYS A 243 5.71 -31.34 5.75
N ASN A 244 6.37 -30.20 5.97
CA ASN A 244 7.47 -30.03 6.92
C ASN A 244 6.98 -29.46 8.26
N SER A 245 5.69 -29.62 8.61
CA SER A 245 5.16 -29.21 9.90
C SER A 245 4.33 -30.31 10.55
N GLU A 246 4.34 -30.34 11.91
CA GLU A 246 3.48 -31.26 12.65
C GLU A 246 2.06 -30.77 12.60
N ASP A 247 1.79 -29.57 13.11
CA ASP A 247 0.47 -29.01 13.23
C ASP A 247 0.28 -27.80 12.32
N LEU A 248 -0.93 -27.65 11.80
CA LEU A 248 -1.30 -26.58 10.86
C LEU A 248 -2.60 -25.92 11.28
N TYR A 249 -2.57 -24.61 11.43
CA TYR A 249 -3.74 -23.78 11.65
C TYR A 249 -3.88 -22.75 10.52
N LEU A 250 -4.99 -22.81 9.81
CA LEU A 250 -5.35 -21.90 8.73
C LEU A 250 -6.48 -21.00 9.20
N ALA A 251 -6.34 -19.68 9.09
CA ALA A 251 -7.45 -18.77 9.38
C ALA A 251 -7.82 -17.92 8.16
N GLY A 252 -9.10 -17.64 8.01
CA GLY A 252 -9.57 -16.83 6.89
C GLY A 252 -11.07 -16.59 6.89
N ASP A 253 -11.50 -15.77 5.95
CA ASP A 253 -12.89 -15.44 5.68
C ASP A 253 -13.12 -15.42 4.17
N ASP A 254 -13.75 -16.45 3.65
CA ASP A 254 -13.98 -16.57 2.20
C ASP A 254 -14.92 -15.50 1.64
N ASP A 255 -15.77 -14.89 2.48
CA ASP A 255 -16.62 -13.77 2.10
C ASP A 255 -15.83 -12.47 1.88
N GLN A 256 -14.59 -12.39 2.39
CA GLN A 256 -13.69 -11.23 2.23
C GLN A 256 -12.60 -11.43 1.16
N ALA A 257 -12.74 -12.41 0.29
CA ALA A 257 -11.79 -12.68 -0.81
C ALA A 257 -11.96 -11.65 -1.94
N ILE A 258 -11.29 -10.50 -1.84
CA ILE A 258 -11.38 -9.41 -2.83
C ILE A 258 -10.13 -9.25 -3.71
N PHE A 259 -9.11 -10.08 -3.54
CA PHE A 259 -7.85 -10.01 -4.29
C PHE A 259 -7.77 -10.99 -5.48
N GLY A 260 -8.92 -11.44 -6.01
CA GLY A 260 -8.97 -12.29 -7.20
C GLY A 260 -8.19 -11.70 -8.40
N TRP A 261 -8.27 -10.39 -8.59
CA TRP A 261 -7.52 -9.65 -9.61
C TRP A 261 -5.98 -9.75 -9.44
N LYS A 262 -5.50 -10.05 -8.25
CA LYS A 262 -4.08 -10.28 -7.93
C LYS A 262 -3.70 -11.77 -7.99
N GLY A 263 -4.62 -12.64 -8.41
CA GLY A 263 -4.41 -14.07 -8.54
C GLY A 263 -4.77 -14.91 -7.32
N SER A 264 -5.42 -14.33 -6.29
CA SER A 264 -5.90 -15.15 -5.17
C SER A 264 -6.99 -16.13 -5.63
N ASP A 265 -6.97 -17.34 -5.08
CA ASP A 265 -7.96 -18.37 -5.36
C ASP A 265 -8.57 -18.91 -4.06
N VAL A 266 -9.64 -18.29 -3.66
CA VAL A 266 -10.37 -18.65 -2.42
C VAL A 266 -10.87 -20.10 -2.41
N ARG A 267 -11.07 -20.70 -3.59
CA ARG A 267 -11.53 -22.10 -3.71
C ARG A 267 -10.51 -23.07 -3.12
N ILE A 268 -9.21 -22.74 -3.17
CA ILE A 268 -8.18 -23.58 -2.55
C ILE A 268 -8.34 -23.54 -1.03
N PHE A 269 -8.54 -22.36 -0.44
CA PHE A 269 -8.84 -22.25 0.99
C PHE A 269 -10.10 -23.01 1.37
N GLN A 270 -11.20 -22.85 0.61
CA GLN A 270 -12.46 -23.54 0.85
C GLN A 270 -12.29 -25.05 0.87
N ASN A 271 -11.54 -25.60 -0.09
CA ASN A 271 -11.37 -27.05 -0.30
C ASN A 271 -10.12 -27.63 0.38
N TRP A 272 -9.30 -26.83 1.07
CA TRP A 272 -8.10 -27.35 1.73
C TRP A 272 -8.45 -28.41 2.76
N PRO A 273 -7.82 -29.59 2.70
CA PRO A 273 -8.18 -30.69 3.60
C PRO A 273 -7.73 -30.40 5.03
N VAL A 274 -8.68 -30.47 5.95
CA VAL A 274 -8.47 -30.31 7.39
C VAL A 274 -9.24 -31.36 8.17
N ARG A 275 -8.79 -31.66 9.38
CA ARG A 275 -9.48 -32.57 10.31
C ARG A 275 -10.59 -31.87 11.09
N LYS A 276 -10.40 -30.57 11.38
CA LYS A 276 -11.31 -29.79 12.18
C LYS A 276 -11.59 -28.45 11.53
N ARG A 277 -12.86 -28.04 11.55
CA ARG A 277 -13.29 -26.68 11.24
C ARG A 277 -13.81 -26.03 12.52
N GLU A 278 -13.31 -24.85 12.81
CA GLU A 278 -13.74 -24.03 13.94
C GLU A 278 -14.37 -22.75 13.37
N ILE A 279 -15.63 -22.49 13.68
CA ILE A 279 -16.33 -21.27 13.26
C ILE A 279 -16.41 -20.36 14.47
N LEU A 280 -15.88 -19.14 14.32
CA LEU A 280 -15.95 -18.12 15.36
C LEU A 280 -17.35 -17.48 15.37
N PRO A 281 -18.11 -17.62 16.47
CA PRO A 281 -19.56 -17.38 16.43
C PRO A 281 -19.96 -15.91 16.55
N TYR A 282 -19.06 -15.00 16.88
CA TYR A 282 -19.40 -13.62 17.18
C TYR A 282 -18.45 -12.60 16.56
N THR A 283 -19.02 -11.55 15.92
CA THR A 283 -18.26 -10.34 15.60
C THR A 283 -18.27 -9.37 16.78
N HIS A 284 -17.10 -8.86 17.12
CA HIS A 284 -16.89 -7.84 18.16
C HIS A 284 -16.76 -6.43 17.56
N ARG A 285 -16.81 -6.32 16.22
CA ARG A 285 -16.54 -5.09 15.48
C ARG A 285 -17.81 -4.45 14.90
N LEU A 286 -18.69 -5.27 14.32
CA LEU A 286 -19.80 -4.77 13.53
C LEU A 286 -21.02 -4.43 14.39
N PRO A 287 -21.55 -3.19 14.30
CA PRO A 287 -22.90 -2.86 14.78
C PRO A 287 -23.97 -3.60 13.96
N ARG A 288 -25.16 -3.77 14.54
CA ARG A 288 -26.25 -4.59 13.97
C ARG A 288 -26.66 -4.21 12.55
N LYS A 289 -26.87 -2.92 12.27
CA LYS A 289 -27.29 -2.46 10.94
C LYS A 289 -26.22 -2.71 9.87
N ILE A 290 -24.94 -2.52 10.22
CA ILE A 290 -23.82 -2.78 9.32
C ILE A 290 -23.66 -4.28 9.08
N TYR A 291 -23.82 -5.10 10.13
CA TYR A 291 -23.84 -6.55 10.02
C TYR A 291 -24.95 -7.05 9.08
N ASN A 292 -26.18 -6.54 9.24
CA ASN A 292 -27.31 -6.94 8.40
C ASN A 292 -27.06 -6.60 6.92
N LEU A 293 -26.52 -5.41 6.64
CA LEU A 293 -26.12 -5.03 5.28
C LEU A 293 -25.04 -5.97 4.72
N ALA A 294 -24.01 -6.27 5.53
CA ALA A 294 -22.95 -7.19 5.13
C ALA A 294 -23.49 -8.58 4.82
N GLN A 295 -24.40 -9.11 5.66
CA GLN A 295 -25.03 -10.41 5.42
C GLN A 295 -25.91 -10.41 4.16
N ALA A 296 -26.66 -9.34 3.90
CA ALA A 296 -27.43 -9.20 2.68
C ALA A 296 -26.53 -9.22 1.43
N LEU A 297 -25.41 -8.50 1.46
CA LEU A 297 -24.45 -8.47 0.34
C LEU A 297 -23.76 -9.84 0.13
N THR A 298 -23.27 -10.46 1.21
CA THR A 298 -22.58 -11.75 1.11
C THR A 298 -23.52 -12.89 0.75
N GLY A 299 -24.83 -12.74 1.00
CA GLY A 299 -25.87 -13.66 0.55
C GLY A 299 -25.93 -13.88 -0.97
N HIS A 300 -25.42 -12.93 -1.76
CA HIS A 300 -25.31 -13.06 -3.22
C HIS A 300 -24.08 -13.86 -3.70
N ILE A 301 -23.18 -14.22 -2.81
CA ILE A 301 -22.01 -15.04 -3.15
C ILE A 301 -22.44 -16.49 -3.36
N LEU A 302 -22.34 -16.99 -4.58
CA LEU A 302 -22.85 -18.30 -4.98
C LEU A 302 -22.14 -19.47 -4.27
N LYS A 303 -20.84 -19.33 -3.98
CA LYS A 303 -20.05 -20.39 -3.34
C LYS A 303 -19.31 -19.81 -2.13
N ARG A 304 -19.81 -20.13 -0.94
CA ARG A 304 -19.25 -19.71 0.34
C ARG A 304 -19.28 -20.86 1.34
N MET A 305 -18.38 -20.83 2.32
CA MET A 305 -18.35 -21.85 3.38
C MET A 305 -19.45 -21.66 4.44
N GLY A 306 -20.13 -20.53 4.44
CA GLY A 306 -21.22 -20.23 5.38
C GLY A 306 -20.69 -19.88 6.76
N ASN A 307 -20.18 -18.68 6.92
CA ASN A 307 -19.75 -18.15 8.22
C ASN A 307 -20.97 -17.65 9.00
N ASN A 308 -21.61 -18.52 9.78
CA ASN A 308 -22.75 -18.16 10.62
C ASN A 308 -22.27 -17.52 11.93
N TYR A 309 -21.86 -16.26 11.86
CA TYR A 309 -21.53 -15.49 13.05
C TYR A 309 -22.65 -14.49 13.39
N LYS A 310 -22.71 -14.06 14.64
CA LYS A 310 -23.70 -13.11 15.16
C LYS A 310 -23.02 -11.86 15.70
N VAL A 311 -23.78 -10.79 15.84
CA VAL A 311 -23.31 -9.58 16.51
C VAL A 311 -23.21 -9.85 18.01
N LYS A 312 -22.07 -9.50 18.63
CA LYS A 312 -21.89 -9.62 20.09
C LYS A 312 -22.28 -8.34 20.82
N LYS A 313 -21.98 -7.17 20.22
CA LYS A 313 -22.30 -5.88 20.81
C LYS A 313 -23.75 -5.51 20.54
N ASP A 314 -24.44 -4.98 21.54
CA ASP A 314 -25.79 -4.45 21.39
C ASP A 314 -25.76 -2.99 20.91
N GLU A 315 -25.06 -2.76 19.81
CA GLU A 315 -24.96 -1.46 19.13
C GLU A 315 -25.71 -1.55 17.81
N GLU A 316 -26.72 -0.70 17.63
CA GLU A 316 -27.48 -0.66 16.37
C GLU A 316 -26.62 -0.14 15.21
N GLY A 317 -25.79 0.85 15.46
CA GLY A 317 -25.05 1.59 14.42
C GLY A 317 -25.96 2.49 13.59
N VAL A 318 -25.36 3.27 12.72
CA VAL A 318 -26.08 4.17 11.80
C VAL A 318 -25.75 3.76 10.37
N LEU A 319 -26.78 3.56 9.57
CA LEU A 319 -26.69 3.37 8.12
C LEU A 319 -27.56 4.44 7.46
N LYS A 320 -26.95 5.32 6.66
CA LYS A 320 -27.63 6.38 5.94
C LYS A 320 -27.21 6.34 4.48
N HIS A 321 -28.19 6.37 3.58
CA HIS A 321 -27.95 6.66 2.18
C HIS A 321 -27.87 8.18 2.02
N ILE A 322 -26.87 8.66 1.30
CA ILE A 322 -26.69 10.08 0.97
C ILE A 322 -26.57 10.23 -0.55
N GLY A 323 -27.13 11.27 -1.10
CA GLY A 323 -26.99 11.63 -2.51
C GLY A 323 -25.72 12.42 -2.78
N GLN A 324 -25.39 13.32 -1.84
CA GLN A 324 -24.25 14.23 -1.96
C GLN A 324 -23.49 14.32 -0.63
N LEU A 325 -22.20 14.72 -0.69
CA LEU A 325 -21.35 14.82 0.51
C LEU A 325 -21.78 15.94 1.45
N GLU A 326 -22.37 16.98 0.92
CA GLU A 326 -22.89 18.13 1.64
C GLU A 326 -23.94 17.74 2.69
N GLU A 327 -24.69 16.66 2.46
CA GLU A 327 -25.67 16.14 3.43
C GLU A 327 -25.04 15.67 4.76
N VAL A 328 -23.74 15.43 4.77
CA VAL A 328 -22.97 15.00 5.94
C VAL A 328 -21.83 15.96 6.28
N GLU A 329 -21.83 17.17 5.71
CA GLU A 329 -20.78 18.17 5.89
C GLU A 329 -20.51 18.45 7.36
N ASN A 330 -21.55 18.54 8.20
CA ASN A 330 -21.41 18.76 9.64
C ASN A 330 -20.61 17.65 10.37
N LYS A 331 -20.41 16.50 9.75
CA LYS A 331 -19.58 15.39 10.24
C LYS A 331 -18.18 15.39 9.65
N ILE A 332 -17.99 16.05 8.48
CA ILE A 332 -16.72 16.16 7.77
C ILE A 332 -16.04 17.44 8.23
N LYS A 333 -15.31 17.38 9.34
CA LYS A 333 -14.67 18.55 9.97
C LYS A 333 -13.30 18.19 10.56
N VAL A 334 -12.56 19.22 10.99
CA VAL A 334 -11.30 19.03 11.71
C VAL A 334 -11.50 18.10 12.91
N GLY A 335 -10.63 17.10 13.03
CA GLY A 335 -10.68 16.10 14.10
C GLY A 335 -11.72 14.98 13.88
N ALA A 336 -12.42 14.93 12.74
CA ALA A 336 -13.27 13.81 12.41
C ALA A 336 -12.42 12.53 12.21
N ASN A 337 -12.81 11.43 12.87
CA ASN A 337 -12.27 10.11 12.62
C ASN A 337 -13.13 9.44 11.54
N MET A 338 -12.66 9.43 10.30
CA MET A 338 -13.46 9.05 9.14
C MET A 338 -12.63 8.33 8.09
N ILE A 339 -13.23 7.31 7.48
CA ILE A 339 -12.68 6.68 6.27
C ILE A 339 -13.65 6.95 5.12
N MET A 340 -13.14 7.60 4.08
CA MET A 340 -13.82 7.76 2.79
C MET A 340 -13.23 6.75 1.82
N CYS A 341 -14.03 5.80 1.36
CA CYS A 341 -13.53 4.77 0.45
C CYS A 341 -14.45 4.52 -0.74
N ALA A 342 -13.83 4.21 -1.87
CA ALA A 342 -14.51 3.83 -3.09
C ALA A 342 -13.83 2.65 -3.77
N ARG A 343 -14.45 2.12 -4.83
CA ARG A 343 -13.89 1.00 -5.57
C ARG A 343 -12.59 1.37 -6.30
N SER A 344 -12.49 2.58 -6.81
CA SER A 344 -11.34 3.06 -7.59
C SER A 344 -10.86 4.43 -7.09
N TRP A 345 -9.61 4.78 -7.41
CA TRP A 345 -9.06 6.10 -7.10
C TRP A 345 -9.81 7.23 -7.80
N ASN A 346 -10.29 7.03 -9.03
CA ASN A 346 -11.16 7.99 -9.72
C ASN A 346 -12.35 8.39 -8.88
N LYS A 347 -13.00 7.39 -8.29
CA LYS A 347 -14.14 7.63 -7.41
C LYS A 347 -13.72 8.22 -6.07
N CYS A 348 -12.52 7.89 -5.59
CA CYS A 348 -11.93 8.55 -4.40
C CYS A 348 -11.60 10.02 -4.67
N GLU A 349 -11.33 10.41 -5.90
CA GLU A 349 -10.99 11.77 -6.27
C GLU A 349 -12.12 12.76 -5.96
N HIS A 350 -13.38 12.37 -6.07
CA HIS A 350 -14.51 13.18 -5.62
C HIS A 350 -14.39 13.56 -4.14
N PHE A 351 -13.97 12.60 -3.29
CA PHE A 351 -13.73 12.88 -1.87
C PHE A 351 -12.57 13.85 -1.67
N VAL A 352 -11.49 13.64 -2.42
CA VAL A 352 -10.28 14.47 -2.33
C VAL A 352 -10.57 15.90 -2.79
N ARG A 353 -11.31 16.10 -3.89
CA ARG A 353 -11.73 17.41 -4.37
C ARG A 353 -12.61 18.11 -3.35
N TYR A 354 -13.62 17.43 -2.82
CA TYR A 354 -14.49 17.97 -1.78
C TYR A 354 -13.70 18.41 -0.54
N LEU A 355 -12.78 17.56 -0.03
CA LEU A 355 -11.93 17.90 1.12
C LEU A 355 -11.00 19.09 0.83
N LYS A 356 -10.46 19.19 -0.39
CA LYS A 356 -9.69 20.35 -0.86
C LYS A 356 -10.54 21.63 -0.80
N ASP A 357 -11.75 21.57 -1.32
CA ASP A 357 -12.62 22.73 -1.47
C ASP A 357 -13.06 23.30 -0.12
N ILE A 358 -13.35 22.42 0.85
CA ILE A 358 -13.66 22.83 2.23
C ILE A 358 -12.42 23.07 3.11
N GLY A 359 -11.21 22.93 2.57
CA GLY A 359 -9.96 23.24 3.26
C GLY A 359 -9.53 22.22 4.32
N LEU A 360 -10.05 20.99 4.31
CA LEU A 360 -9.63 19.97 5.28
C LEU A 360 -8.36 19.24 4.84
N VAL A 361 -7.52 18.90 5.82
CA VAL A 361 -6.36 18.04 5.62
C VAL A 361 -6.80 16.59 5.69
N TRP A 362 -6.31 15.74 4.79
CA TRP A 362 -6.60 14.30 4.77
C TRP A 362 -5.34 13.48 4.59
N GLN A 363 -5.46 12.18 4.79
CA GLN A 363 -4.43 11.20 4.50
C GLN A 363 -4.92 10.27 3.38
N GLU A 364 -4.01 9.86 2.52
CA GLU A 364 -4.24 8.83 1.52
C GLU A 364 -3.45 7.60 1.88
N LYS A 365 -4.09 6.44 1.78
CA LYS A 365 -3.42 5.15 1.97
C LYS A 365 -3.17 4.55 0.60
N THR A 366 -1.93 4.63 0.16
CA THR A 366 -1.49 4.00 -1.09
C THR A 366 -0.83 2.66 -0.80
N THR A 367 -1.15 1.67 -1.61
CA THR A 367 -0.45 0.38 -1.63
C THR A 367 0.78 0.51 -2.51
N GLN A 368 1.93 0.84 -1.94
CA GLN A 368 3.21 0.68 -2.63
C GLN A 368 3.77 -0.72 -2.32
N GLN A 369 4.55 -1.29 -3.24
CA GLN A 369 5.17 -2.62 -3.10
C GLN A 369 6.06 -2.77 -1.86
N GLU A 370 6.52 -1.67 -1.28
CA GLU A 370 7.41 -1.61 -0.11
C GLU A 370 6.70 -1.29 1.22
N GLY A 371 5.39 -1.47 1.30
CA GLY A 371 4.62 -1.22 2.52
C GLY A 371 3.52 -0.17 2.35
N ARG A 372 2.61 -0.15 3.32
CA ARG A 372 1.49 0.80 3.34
C ARG A 372 1.99 2.16 3.80
N LYS A 373 2.06 3.12 2.90
CA LYS A 373 2.46 4.48 3.23
C LYS A 373 1.23 5.38 3.30
N PHE A 374 1.09 6.08 4.41
CA PHE A 374 0.12 7.17 4.53
C PHE A 374 0.76 8.44 4.00
N THR A 375 0.10 9.07 3.03
CA THR A 375 0.55 10.36 2.47
C THR A 375 -0.45 11.43 2.88
N SER A 376 0.01 12.45 3.59
CA SER A 376 -0.82 13.60 3.97
C SER A 376 -0.99 14.54 2.77
N SER A 377 -2.16 15.15 2.63
CA SER A 377 -2.42 16.23 1.67
C SER A 377 -1.51 17.45 1.89
N VAL A 378 -1.06 17.66 3.13
CA VAL A 378 -0.04 18.65 3.48
C VAL A 378 1.24 17.92 3.89
N SER A 379 2.31 18.09 3.11
CA SER A 379 3.57 17.42 3.36
C SER A 379 4.26 17.91 4.64
N THR A 380 5.07 17.05 5.26
CA THR A 380 5.88 17.43 6.43
C THR A 380 6.83 18.58 6.10
N SER A 381 7.34 18.66 4.86
CA SER A 381 8.19 19.76 4.43
C SER A 381 7.47 21.11 4.49
N VAL A 382 6.24 21.19 3.96
CA VAL A 382 5.40 22.40 4.02
C VAL A 382 5.14 22.81 5.47
N LYS A 383 4.75 21.86 6.33
CA LYS A 383 4.52 22.11 7.75
C LYS A 383 5.76 22.68 8.44
N ASN A 384 6.92 22.08 8.18
CA ASN A 384 8.18 22.54 8.77
C ASN A 384 8.57 23.94 8.31
N ILE A 385 8.37 24.27 7.03
CA ILE A 385 8.66 25.59 6.49
C ILE A 385 7.77 26.65 7.14
N ILE A 386 6.46 26.40 7.25
CA ILE A 386 5.51 27.29 7.92
C ILE A 386 5.86 27.45 9.41
N ASN A 387 6.18 26.37 10.10
CA ASN A 387 6.58 26.43 11.51
C ASN A 387 7.87 27.22 11.70
N ASN A 388 8.87 27.05 10.83
CA ASN A 388 10.12 27.79 10.88
C ASN A 388 9.91 29.28 10.59
N TRP A 389 9.00 29.62 9.66
CA TRP A 389 8.61 31.02 9.46
C TRP A 389 7.96 31.63 10.71
N ASN A 390 7.05 30.90 11.34
CA ASN A 390 6.40 31.34 12.59
C ASN A 390 7.42 31.52 13.75
N LYS A 391 8.46 30.69 13.82
CA LYS A 391 9.59 30.87 14.76
C LYS A 391 10.35 32.16 14.49
N LEU A 392 10.73 32.41 13.23
CA LEU A 392 11.41 33.66 12.85
C LEU A 392 10.56 34.90 13.19
N GLN A 393 9.25 34.82 13.01
CA GLN A 393 8.32 35.90 13.38
C GLN A 393 8.29 36.19 14.88
N LYS A 394 8.51 35.15 15.71
CA LYS A 394 8.63 35.29 17.17
C LYS A 394 10.01 35.72 17.64
N GLY A 395 10.95 35.94 16.71
CA GLY A 395 12.35 36.28 17.01
C GLY A 395 13.21 35.07 17.36
N GLU A 396 12.69 33.84 17.24
CA GLU A 396 13.44 32.62 17.45
C GLU A 396 14.39 32.35 16.27
N GLY A 397 15.53 31.70 16.55
CA GLY A 397 16.47 31.27 15.51
C GLY A 397 16.12 29.91 14.91
N ILE A 398 16.44 29.71 13.63
CA ILE A 398 16.36 28.42 12.93
C ILE A 398 17.72 28.01 12.35
N LYS A 399 17.92 26.72 12.11
CA LYS A 399 19.16 26.19 11.53
C LYS A 399 19.37 26.67 10.10
N GLY A 400 20.62 26.79 9.65
CA GLY A 400 20.97 27.20 8.28
C GLY A 400 20.35 26.30 7.21
N THR A 401 20.33 24.98 7.41
CA THR A 401 19.69 24.02 6.53
C THR A 401 18.17 24.24 6.39
N GLU A 402 17.51 24.70 7.45
CA GLU A 402 16.08 25.06 7.42
C GLU A 402 15.85 26.41 6.72
N VAL A 403 16.79 27.36 6.86
CA VAL A 403 16.75 28.63 6.08
C VAL A 403 16.84 28.32 4.59
N MET A 404 17.72 27.42 4.16
CA MET A 404 17.84 27.01 2.77
C MET A 404 16.54 26.42 2.21
N LYS A 405 15.88 25.54 2.98
CA LYS A 405 14.57 24.96 2.59
C LYS A 405 13.49 26.04 2.50
N LEU A 406 13.49 26.98 3.41
CA LEU A 406 12.54 28.10 3.46
C LEU A 406 12.71 29.02 2.26
N ILE A 407 13.94 29.45 1.93
CA ILE A 407 14.24 30.33 0.79
C ILE A 407 13.88 29.69 -0.55
N LYS A 408 13.99 28.36 -0.66
CA LYS A 408 13.61 27.63 -1.88
C LYS A 408 12.15 27.87 -2.28
N GLU A 409 11.27 28.00 -1.32
CA GLU A 409 9.83 28.16 -1.53
C GLU A 409 9.38 29.64 -1.52
N PHE A 410 10.28 30.60 -1.29
CA PHE A 410 9.97 32.02 -1.38
C PHE A 410 9.53 32.42 -2.81
N LYS A 411 8.62 33.36 -2.91
CA LYS A 411 8.33 34.07 -4.16
C LYS A 411 9.60 34.77 -4.65
N GLU A 412 9.81 34.80 -5.95
CA GLU A 412 11.09 35.27 -6.55
C GLU A 412 11.41 36.74 -6.20
N ASP A 413 10.38 37.59 -6.16
CA ASP A 413 10.47 39.02 -5.86
C ASP A 413 10.83 39.33 -4.39
N LEU A 414 10.73 38.35 -3.51
CA LEU A 414 10.98 38.50 -2.08
C LEU A 414 12.39 38.06 -1.65
N VAL A 415 13.19 37.57 -2.57
CA VAL A 415 14.57 37.15 -2.31
C VAL A 415 15.53 38.04 -3.10
N VAL A 416 16.66 38.45 -2.48
CA VAL A 416 17.68 39.25 -3.15
C VAL A 416 18.20 38.50 -4.39
N TYR A 417 18.25 39.18 -5.52
CA TYR A 417 18.65 38.62 -6.81
C TYR A 417 19.95 37.79 -6.72
N GLY A 418 19.96 36.61 -7.31
CA GLY A 418 21.08 35.66 -7.29
C GLY A 418 21.30 34.92 -5.96
N LYS A 419 20.75 35.39 -4.85
CA LYS A 419 20.95 34.72 -3.55
C LYS A 419 20.15 33.43 -3.40
N LYS A 420 18.99 33.33 -4.02
CA LYS A 420 18.19 32.08 -4.01
C LYS A 420 18.98 30.94 -4.63
N THR A 421 19.54 31.15 -5.82
CA THR A 421 20.34 30.13 -6.52
C THR A 421 21.59 29.76 -5.74
N ALA A 422 22.29 30.75 -5.16
CA ALA A 422 23.50 30.52 -4.37
C ALA A 422 23.24 29.69 -3.11
N LEU A 423 22.12 29.90 -2.43
CA LEU A 423 21.76 29.16 -1.20
C LEU A 423 21.19 27.77 -1.47
N ILE A 424 20.51 27.57 -2.60
CA ILE A 424 19.95 26.26 -2.98
C ILE A 424 21.02 25.30 -3.50
N ASN A 425 22.06 25.83 -4.13
CA ASN A 425 23.19 25.05 -4.64
C ASN A 425 24.19 24.79 -3.51
N THR A 426 24.32 23.55 -3.06
CA THR A 426 25.23 23.15 -1.97
C THR A 426 26.69 23.52 -2.23
N ASN A 427 27.12 23.59 -3.49
CA ASN A 427 28.49 23.97 -3.86
C ASN A 427 28.74 25.49 -3.78
N LEU A 428 27.70 26.31 -3.78
CA LEU A 428 27.75 27.76 -3.70
C LEU A 428 27.27 28.31 -2.37
N CYS A 429 26.72 27.43 -1.51
CA CYS A 429 26.18 27.80 -0.23
C CYS A 429 27.27 28.24 0.75
N PRO A 430 27.12 29.39 1.43
CA PRO A 430 28.04 29.80 2.45
C PRO A 430 28.18 28.76 3.56
N PRO A 431 29.43 28.41 3.99
CA PRO A 431 29.68 27.35 4.98
C PRO A 431 28.88 27.52 6.30
N GLU A 432 28.59 28.77 6.67
CA GLU A 432 27.80 29.09 7.85
C GLU A 432 26.39 28.49 7.87
N PHE A 433 25.76 28.20 6.72
CA PHE A 433 24.46 27.56 6.63
C PHE A 433 24.53 26.04 6.79
N LEU A 434 25.72 25.47 6.65
CA LEU A 434 25.98 24.04 6.84
C LEU A 434 26.39 23.72 8.28
N ASP A 435 26.67 24.75 9.09
CA ASP A 435 26.97 24.59 10.53
C ASP A 435 25.68 24.31 11.30
N GLU A 436 25.54 23.10 11.79
CA GLU A 436 24.34 22.64 12.54
C GLU A 436 24.15 23.32 13.89
N THR A 437 25.18 23.97 14.42
CA THR A 437 25.14 24.67 15.72
C THR A 437 24.66 26.10 15.58
N LYS A 438 24.81 26.71 14.41
CA LYS A 438 24.47 28.11 14.14
C LYS A 438 22.98 28.28 13.90
N LEU A 439 22.38 29.21 14.64
CA LEU A 439 20.98 29.61 14.47
C LEU A 439 20.91 31.00 13.80
N PHE A 440 19.98 31.13 12.85
CA PHE A 440 19.73 32.36 12.09
C PHE A 440 18.42 32.98 12.51
N THR A 441 18.45 34.21 12.98
CA THR A 441 17.23 35.00 13.25
C THR A 441 16.83 35.79 12.01
N PHE A 442 15.61 36.32 12.01
CA PHE A 442 15.13 37.13 10.89
C PHE A 442 16.02 38.36 10.64
N SER A 443 16.46 39.06 11.70
CA SER A 443 17.32 40.24 11.58
C SER A 443 18.65 39.93 10.87
N MET A 444 19.23 38.75 11.10
CA MET A 444 20.46 38.30 10.42
C MET A 444 20.25 38.01 8.93
N LEU A 445 19.04 37.64 8.55
CA LEU A 445 18.70 37.23 7.18
C LEU A 445 18.14 38.38 6.33
N LYS A 446 17.49 39.37 6.98
CA LYS A 446 16.73 40.43 6.34
C LYS A 446 17.53 41.22 5.30
N GLU A 447 18.67 41.76 5.68
CA GLU A 447 19.43 42.66 4.81
C GLU A 447 20.19 41.93 3.70
N LYS A 448 20.57 40.70 3.94
CA LYS A 448 21.48 39.95 3.07
C LYS A 448 20.75 39.05 2.07
N TYR A 449 19.56 38.56 2.43
CA TYR A 449 18.88 37.51 1.67
C TYR A 449 17.41 37.82 1.33
N PHE A 450 16.74 38.68 2.10
CA PHE A 450 15.31 38.97 1.91
C PHE A 450 15.08 40.41 1.48
N VAL A 451 14.16 40.61 0.54
CA VAL A 451 13.62 41.94 0.15
C VAL A 451 12.41 42.30 1.02
N LEU A 452 12.32 41.73 2.21
CA LEU A 452 11.20 41.93 3.12
C LEU A 452 11.54 42.99 4.17
N ALA A 453 10.79 44.10 4.17
CA ALA A 453 10.95 45.14 5.18
C ALA A 453 10.31 44.73 6.52
N ASP A 454 9.26 43.93 6.51
CA ASP A 454 8.48 43.51 7.68
C ASP A 454 8.28 42.00 7.76
N ILE A 455 8.64 41.43 8.89
CA ILE A 455 8.45 40.01 9.21
C ILE A 455 6.98 39.63 9.48
N LYS A 456 6.10 40.61 9.74
CA LYS A 456 4.70 40.35 10.07
C LYS A 456 3.85 39.86 8.91
N LYS A 457 4.42 39.77 7.69
CA LYS A 457 3.70 39.21 6.55
C LYS A 457 3.34 37.74 6.80
N SER A 458 2.13 37.39 6.44
CA SER A 458 1.65 36.02 6.53
C SER A 458 2.45 35.11 5.60
N TRP A 459 2.62 33.83 5.98
CA TRP A 459 3.40 32.88 5.19
C TRP A 459 2.84 32.70 3.76
N PHE A 460 1.53 32.78 3.56
CA PHE A 460 0.91 32.65 2.24
C PHE A 460 1.16 33.85 1.32
N ASP A 461 1.57 34.99 1.87
CA ASP A 461 2.02 36.12 1.06
C ASP A 461 3.47 35.97 0.59
N ILE A 462 4.23 35.10 1.24
CA ILE A 462 5.68 34.95 1.08
C ILE A 462 6.05 33.70 0.30
N PHE A 463 5.39 32.57 0.56
CA PHE A 463 5.73 31.29 -0.04
C PHE A 463 4.81 30.92 -1.21
N ILE A 464 5.39 30.17 -2.14
CA ILE A 464 4.66 29.51 -3.21
C ILE A 464 5.10 28.05 -3.27
N PHE A 465 4.33 27.18 -2.61
CA PHE A 465 4.64 25.78 -2.50
C PHE A 465 4.34 25.00 -3.79
N LYS A 466 5.12 23.96 -4.04
CA LYS A 466 4.90 23.04 -5.13
C LYS A 466 4.24 21.76 -4.63
N SER A 467 3.10 21.39 -5.19
CA SER A 467 2.49 20.06 -5.02
C SER A 467 2.89 19.14 -6.16
N GLN A 468 3.00 17.84 -5.89
CA GLN A 468 3.15 16.82 -6.93
C GLN A 468 1.86 16.58 -7.72
N ARG A 469 0.73 17.16 -7.27
CA ARG A 469 -0.61 17.02 -7.87
C ARG A 469 -1.07 18.27 -8.62
N ILE A 470 -0.16 19.17 -8.93
CA ILE A 470 -0.43 20.30 -9.83
C ILE A 470 -0.57 19.75 -11.26
N VAL A 471 -1.53 20.29 -12.01
CA VAL A 471 -1.71 20.03 -13.43
C VAL A 471 -0.40 20.32 -14.15
N THR A 472 0.25 19.29 -14.62
CA THR A 472 1.25 19.40 -15.66
C THR A 472 0.69 18.60 -16.83
N THR A 473 0.94 19.02 -18.06
CA THR A 473 0.48 18.38 -19.30
C THR A 473 0.71 16.86 -19.39
N LYS A 474 1.28 16.25 -18.33
CA LYS A 474 1.67 14.84 -18.25
C LYS A 474 1.03 14.05 -17.10
N ARG A 475 0.06 14.61 -16.35
CA ARG A 475 -0.53 13.90 -15.19
C ARG A 475 -2.05 14.04 -15.16
N PRO A 476 -2.80 12.95 -15.42
CA PRO A 476 -4.26 12.95 -15.43
C PRO A 476 -4.92 13.14 -14.04
N TYR A 477 -4.14 13.18 -12.95
CA TYR A 477 -4.64 13.28 -11.58
C TYR A 477 -4.24 14.58 -10.89
N ALA A 478 -4.22 15.66 -11.66
CA ALA A 478 -3.95 16.94 -11.08
C ALA A 478 -5.14 17.39 -10.21
N LEU A 479 -4.89 17.51 -8.93
CA LEU A 479 -5.85 18.01 -7.94
C LEU A 479 -5.86 19.54 -7.92
N TYR A 480 -4.75 20.16 -8.29
CA TYR A 480 -4.53 21.60 -8.25
C TYR A 480 -4.23 22.09 -9.66
N GLU A 481 -4.88 23.17 -10.09
CA GLU A 481 -4.66 23.74 -11.42
C GLU A 481 -3.23 24.25 -11.57
N ASP A 482 -2.75 24.95 -10.54
CA ASP A 482 -1.39 25.47 -10.48
C ASP A 482 -0.85 25.54 -9.04
N ARG A 483 0.27 26.24 -8.85
CA ARG A 483 0.83 26.48 -7.51
C ARG A 483 -0.02 27.42 -6.67
N GLU A 484 -0.72 28.33 -7.29
CA GLU A 484 -1.57 29.28 -6.58
C GLU A 484 -2.81 28.58 -6.01
N ASP A 485 -3.45 27.71 -6.78
CA ASP A 485 -4.57 26.88 -6.29
C ASP A 485 -4.14 26.01 -5.10
N TYR A 486 -2.93 25.42 -5.16
CA TYR A 486 -2.38 24.67 -4.02
C TYR A 486 -2.16 25.57 -2.79
N ASN A 487 -1.62 26.77 -2.97
CA ASN A 487 -1.41 27.71 -1.86
C ASN A 487 -2.74 28.20 -1.29
N ASN A 488 -3.76 28.40 -2.13
CA ASN A 488 -5.11 28.76 -1.68
C ASN A 488 -5.74 27.64 -0.83
N TYR A 489 -5.53 26.38 -1.19
CA TYR A 489 -5.91 25.25 -0.35
C TYR A 489 -5.15 25.27 0.99
N LEU A 490 -3.82 25.43 0.97
CA LEU A 490 -3.02 25.50 2.20
C LEU A 490 -3.47 26.63 3.12
N LYS A 491 -3.84 27.78 2.56
CA LYS A 491 -4.35 28.93 3.31
C LYS A 491 -5.65 28.55 4.03
N ARG A 492 -6.64 28.00 3.32
CA ARG A 492 -7.90 27.54 3.93
C ARG A 492 -7.64 26.49 5.03
N ALA A 493 -6.77 25.53 4.76
CA ALA A 493 -6.45 24.49 5.73
C ALA A 493 -5.76 25.03 6.99
N TYR A 494 -4.91 26.06 6.84
CA TYR A 494 -4.25 26.74 7.96
C TYR A 494 -5.25 27.59 8.79
N GLU A 495 -6.19 28.24 8.14
CA GLU A 495 -7.25 29.01 8.81
C GLU A 495 -8.14 28.10 9.68
N LEU A 496 -8.39 26.86 9.23
CA LEU A 496 -9.14 25.87 10.00
C LEU A 496 -8.32 25.24 11.13
N ASP A 497 -7.06 24.92 10.87
CA ASP A 497 -6.13 24.35 11.85
C ASP A 497 -4.68 24.77 11.56
N PRO A 498 -4.17 25.82 12.26
CA PRO A 498 -2.81 26.31 12.07
C PRO A 498 -1.71 25.26 12.34
N THR A 499 -2.03 24.19 13.03
CA THR A 499 -1.06 23.14 13.34
C THR A 499 -0.96 22.10 12.23
N PHE A 500 -1.87 22.09 11.27
CA PHE A 500 -2.07 21.02 10.29
C PHE A 500 -1.99 19.63 10.97
N LYS A 501 -2.63 19.52 12.11
CA LYS A 501 -2.60 18.30 12.91
C LYS A 501 -2.90 17.10 12.03
N LYS A 502 -2.27 15.99 12.33
CA LYS A 502 -2.57 14.74 11.65
C LYS A 502 -4.07 14.48 11.76
N THR A 503 -4.76 14.54 10.63
CA THR A 503 -6.20 14.29 10.60
C THR A 503 -6.45 12.78 10.59
N ASP A 504 -7.58 12.40 11.16
CA ASP A 504 -8.06 11.03 11.12
C ASP A 504 -9.01 10.79 9.92
N ILE A 505 -9.02 11.73 8.95
CA ILE A 505 -9.73 11.55 7.67
C ILE A 505 -8.80 10.79 6.72
N LEU A 506 -9.18 9.57 6.41
CA LEU A 506 -8.46 8.69 5.48
C LEU A 506 -9.26 8.54 4.19
N VAL A 507 -8.64 8.83 3.05
CA VAL A 507 -9.18 8.52 1.72
C VAL A 507 -8.43 7.34 1.14
N SER A 508 -9.16 6.33 0.68
CA SER A 508 -8.53 5.13 0.11
C SER A 508 -9.51 4.32 -0.73
N THR A 509 -8.99 3.39 -1.52
CA THR A 509 -9.83 2.37 -2.16
C THR A 509 -10.25 1.30 -1.13
N ILE A 510 -11.33 0.56 -1.44
CA ILE A 510 -11.79 -0.56 -0.61
C ILE A 510 -10.67 -1.57 -0.36
N HIS A 511 -9.84 -1.86 -1.38
CA HIS A 511 -8.68 -2.74 -1.27
C HIS A 511 -7.59 -2.16 -0.35
N GLY A 512 -7.40 -0.84 -0.38
CA GLY A 512 -6.42 -0.15 0.44
C GLY A 512 -6.75 -0.14 1.93
N VAL A 513 -8.03 -0.19 2.32
CA VAL A 513 -8.45 -0.20 3.73
C VAL A 513 -8.59 -1.61 4.31
N LYS A 514 -8.61 -2.65 3.48
CA LYS A 514 -8.64 -4.04 3.95
C LYS A 514 -7.33 -4.40 4.67
N GLY A 515 -7.43 -5.02 5.84
CA GLY A 515 -6.32 -5.53 6.65
C GLY A 515 -5.88 -4.61 7.77
#